data_5fda9ad3d7815e2f4f4b7a4c6ab37ec5
#
_entry.id   5fda9ad3d7815e2f4f4b7a4c6ab37ec5
#
_cell.length_a   1.000
_cell.length_b   1.000
_cell.length_c   1.000
_cell.angle_alpha   90.00
_cell.angle_beta   90.00
_cell.angle_gamma   90.00
#
_symmetry.space_group_name_H-M   'P 1'
#
loop_
_entity.id
_entity.type
_entity.pdbx_description
1 polymer ?
#
loop_
_entity_poly.entity_id
_entity_poly.type
_entity_poly.pdbx_seq_one_letter_code
_entity_poly.pdbx_strand_id
1 'polypeptide(L)'
;VQRLETRPLAEALPVQSTYDIFVNSAAAFGDKTALTFLPTADPAAEPIRWSYAQLLTGIHQTANLLHHLGVGPQDAVAVLLPGCLEYHLALWGGEAAGIVQPLNPMLTDEKIAAMMTLARAKVLIAYGSEGDLGYWSKALRLRALVPTLTAVLRVAPHDEAPGAAPALPAGMLDLAARHQHPGDHLVSGRRIVASDIAAYFHTGGTTGAPKLARHSHGAQVFTAWGSVQMQGIRPEDVGINGYPLFHVAGVLPGSLAALSAGVETIIPTTGLFRNREVIANYWRLVERYRCTYLSAVPTVLAALANVPLGGADISTLRYCRTGAAI
;
A
#
# COMPACT_ATOMS: atom_id res chain seq x y z
N VAL A 1 4.78 -7.63 26.73
CA VAL A 1 6.07 -6.95 26.46
C VAL A 1 7.19 -7.76 27.08
N GLN A 2 7.27 -8.00 28.41
CA GLN A 2 8.36 -8.71 29.07
C GLN A 2 8.72 -10.07 28.45
N ARG A 3 7.73 -10.86 27.95
CA ARG A 3 8.00 -12.13 27.26
C ARG A 3 8.67 -11.97 25.89
N LEU A 4 8.49 -10.83 25.24
CA LEU A 4 9.09 -10.54 23.93
C LEU A 4 10.55 -10.12 24.07
N GLU A 5 10.91 -9.51 25.20
CA GLU A 5 12.26 -9.01 25.49
C GLU A 5 13.23 -10.12 25.95
N THR A 6 12.74 -11.33 26.20
CA THR A 6 13.56 -12.47 26.65
C THR A 6 14.26 -13.24 25.54
N ARG A 7 13.95 -12.94 24.26
CA ARG A 7 14.55 -13.61 23.09
C ARG A 7 15.38 -12.62 22.27
N PRO A 8 16.51 -13.05 21.70
CA PRO A 8 17.21 -12.25 20.71
C PRO A 8 16.28 -11.90 19.55
N LEU A 9 16.32 -10.68 19.05
CA LEU A 9 15.44 -10.19 17.99
C LEU A 9 15.50 -11.08 16.75
N ALA A 10 16.69 -11.54 16.36
CA ALA A 10 16.90 -12.42 15.21
C ALA A 10 16.16 -13.78 15.33
N GLU A 11 15.90 -14.25 16.57
CA GLU A 11 15.14 -15.48 16.84
C GLU A 11 13.63 -15.21 16.97
N ALA A 12 13.26 -13.96 17.27
CA ALA A 12 11.87 -13.56 17.45
C ALA A 12 11.19 -13.19 16.12
N LEU A 13 11.94 -12.70 15.14
CA LEU A 13 11.40 -12.32 13.83
C LEU A 13 11.12 -13.58 12.99
N PRO A 14 9.90 -13.70 12.44
CA PRO A 14 9.48 -14.90 11.71
C PRO A 14 10.15 -15.04 10.34
N VAL A 15 10.60 -13.92 9.75
CA VAL A 15 11.15 -13.83 8.39
C VAL A 15 12.13 -12.66 8.28
N GLN A 16 12.89 -12.58 7.17
CA GLN A 16 13.89 -11.53 6.96
C GLN A 16 13.44 -10.42 6.02
N SER A 17 12.46 -10.68 5.15
CA SER A 17 12.00 -9.72 4.16
C SER A 17 10.48 -9.56 4.16
N THR A 18 10.02 -8.43 3.62
CA THR A 18 8.59 -8.20 3.37
C THR A 18 8.02 -9.20 2.36
N TYR A 19 8.83 -9.63 1.39
CA TYR A 19 8.46 -10.67 0.44
C TYR A 19 8.16 -12.00 1.14
N ASP A 20 9.00 -12.44 2.09
CA ASP A 20 8.76 -13.67 2.87
C ASP A 20 7.46 -13.59 3.68
N ILE A 21 7.08 -12.39 4.16
CA ILE A 21 5.76 -12.19 4.82
C ILE A 21 4.65 -12.63 3.87
N PHE A 22 4.64 -12.14 2.62
CA PHE A 22 3.57 -12.47 1.67
C PHE A 22 3.58 -13.93 1.23
N VAL A 23 4.76 -14.54 1.06
CA VAL A 23 4.89 -15.98 0.79
C VAL A 23 4.26 -16.79 1.93
N ASN A 24 4.63 -16.48 3.18
CA ASN A 24 4.11 -17.19 4.35
C ASN A 24 2.61 -16.93 4.56
N SER A 25 2.15 -15.68 4.36
CA SER A 25 0.73 -15.35 4.51
C SER A 25 -0.13 -16.03 3.45
N ALA A 26 0.34 -16.12 2.21
CA ALA A 26 -0.37 -16.85 1.16
C ALA A 26 -0.38 -18.37 1.41
N ALA A 27 0.70 -18.93 1.95
CA ALA A 27 0.75 -20.33 2.33
C ALA A 27 -0.21 -20.65 3.50
N ALA A 28 -0.34 -19.73 4.46
CA ALA A 28 -1.18 -19.92 5.66
C ALA A 28 -2.67 -19.61 5.42
N PHE A 29 -2.98 -18.63 4.57
CA PHE A 29 -4.31 -18.04 4.42
C PHE A 29 -4.86 -18.04 2.99
N GLY A 30 -4.19 -18.64 2.03
CA GLY A 30 -4.42 -18.70 0.58
C GLY A 30 -5.73 -18.12 0.06
N ASP A 31 -6.85 -18.83 0.25
CA ASP A 31 -8.17 -18.45 -0.27
C ASP A 31 -8.87 -17.37 0.55
N LYS A 32 -8.36 -17.05 1.76
CA LYS A 32 -8.94 -16.01 2.58
C LYS A 32 -8.79 -14.64 1.90
N THR A 33 -9.80 -13.78 2.04
CA THR A 33 -9.73 -12.39 1.59
C THR A 33 -8.61 -11.65 2.33
N ALA A 34 -7.67 -11.09 1.58
CA ALA A 34 -6.61 -10.23 2.07
C ALA A 34 -7.00 -8.75 1.96
N LEU A 35 -7.50 -8.37 0.80
CA LEU A 35 -7.85 -6.99 0.47
C LEU A 35 -9.28 -6.90 -0.03
N THR A 36 -10.02 -5.91 0.47
CA THR A 36 -11.36 -5.55 0.03
C THR A 36 -11.37 -4.08 -0.34
N PHE A 37 -11.59 -3.76 -1.61
CA PHE A 37 -11.72 -2.39 -2.10
C PHE A 37 -13.19 -2.02 -2.24
N LEU A 38 -13.54 -0.86 -1.72
CA LEU A 38 -14.87 -0.28 -1.85
C LEU A 38 -14.87 0.75 -2.98
N PRO A 39 -15.50 0.48 -4.12
CA PRO A 39 -15.58 1.46 -5.22
C PRO A 39 -16.28 2.76 -4.81
N THR A 40 -17.26 2.64 -3.93
CA THR A 40 -18.01 3.75 -3.34
C THR A 40 -18.10 3.59 -1.83
N ALA A 41 -18.52 4.64 -1.14
CA ALA A 41 -18.75 4.61 0.31
C ALA A 41 -20.14 4.09 0.70
N ASP A 42 -20.95 3.64 -0.28
CA ASP A 42 -22.24 3.03 -0.01
C ASP A 42 -22.05 1.62 0.57
N PRO A 43 -22.51 1.34 1.79
CA PRO A 43 -22.41 0.00 2.38
C PRO A 43 -23.13 -1.09 1.57
N ALA A 44 -24.10 -0.74 0.73
CA ALA A 44 -24.82 -1.70 -0.12
C ALA A 44 -24.06 -2.05 -1.42
N ALA A 45 -23.06 -1.25 -1.81
CA ALA A 45 -22.30 -1.50 -3.03
C ALA A 45 -21.45 -2.78 -2.93
N GLU A 46 -21.29 -3.46 -4.07
CA GLU A 46 -20.45 -4.65 -4.14
C GLU A 46 -18.96 -4.27 -4.11
N PRO A 47 -18.17 -4.84 -3.19
CA PRO A 47 -16.74 -4.62 -3.12
C PRO A 47 -15.97 -5.51 -4.09
N ILE A 48 -14.75 -5.09 -4.42
CA ILE A 48 -13.78 -5.92 -5.15
C ILE A 48 -12.85 -6.56 -4.12
N ARG A 49 -12.68 -7.89 -4.22
CA ARG A 49 -11.87 -8.64 -3.23
C ARG A 49 -10.73 -9.39 -3.89
N TRP A 50 -9.58 -9.40 -3.22
CA TRP A 50 -8.46 -10.28 -3.55
C TRP A 50 -8.12 -11.17 -2.35
N SER A 51 -7.92 -12.45 -2.64
CA SER A 51 -7.41 -13.39 -1.64
C SER A 51 -5.90 -13.20 -1.42
N TYR A 52 -5.36 -13.82 -0.36
CA TYR A 52 -3.92 -13.84 -0.12
C TYR A 52 -3.15 -14.48 -1.28
N ALA A 53 -3.66 -15.55 -1.87
CA ALA A 53 -3.06 -16.17 -3.05
C ALA A 53 -3.05 -15.24 -4.27
N GLN A 54 -4.17 -14.54 -4.53
CA GLN A 54 -4.26 -13.57 -5.61
C GLN A 54 -3.31 -12.37 -5.39
N LEU A 55 -3.18 -11.91 -4.15
CA LEU A 55 -2.25 -10.84 -3.79
C LEU A 55 -0.80 -11.27 -4.06
N LEU A 56 -0.38 -12.47 -3.63
CA LEU A 56 0.97 -12.97 -3.88
C LEU A 56 1.24 -13.15 -5.39
N THR A 57 0.29 -13.71 -6.12
CA THR A 57 0.39 -13.83 -7.59
C THR A 57 0.61 -12.46 -8.24
N GLY A 58 -0.17 -11.45 -7.83
CA GLY A 58 -0.01 -10.09 -8.34
C GLY A 58 1.33 -9.45 -7.96
N ILE A 59 1.85 -9.75 -6.76
CA ILE A 59 3.19 -9.31 -6.31
C ILE A 59 4.28 -9.91 -7.23
N HIS A 60 4.23 -11.23 -7.49
CA HIS A 60 5.16 -11.88 -8.40
C HIS A 60 5.12 -11.28 -9.80
N GLN A 61 3.92 -11.18 -10.38
CA GLN A 61 3.73 -10.62 -11.72
C GLN A 61 4.24 -9.18 -11.83
N THR A 62 3.99 -8.34 -10.81
CA THR A 62 4.45 -6.96 -10.79
C THR A 62 5.97 -6.87 -10.65
N ALA A 63 6.56 -7.66 -9.74
CA ALA A 63 8.01 -7.74 -9.59
C ALA A 63 8.71 -8.22 -10.88
N ASN A 64 8.14 -9.22 -11.54
CA ASN A 64 8.68 -9.77 -12.78
C ASN A 64 8.54 -8.80 -13.97
N LEU A 65 7.44 -8.05 -14.07
CA LEU A 65 7.32 -6.95 -15.03
C LEU A 65 8.39 -5.86 -14.77
N LEU A 66 8.57 -5.46 -13.51
CA LEU A 66 9.60 -4.47 -13.14
C LEU A 66 11.01 -4.96 -13.46
N HIS A 67 11.28 -6.23 -13.20
CA HIS A 67 12.56 -6.87 -13.57
C HIS A 67 12.76 -6.87 -15.09
N HIS A 68 11.74 -7.20 -15.88
CA HIS A 68 11.75 -7.13 -17.34
C HIS A 68 12.05 -5.70 -17.85
N LEU A 69 11.55 -4.67 -17.16
CA LEU A 69 11.85 -3.26 -17.41
C LEU A 69 13.24 -2.84 -16.90
N GLY A 70 14.04 -3.80 -16.45
CA GLY A 70 15.42 -3.61 -15.99
C GLY A 70 15.55 -3.07 -14.57
N VAL A 71 14.49 -3.11 -13.74
CA VAL A 71 14.60 -2.75 -12.31
C VAL A 71 15.40 -3.83 -11.59
N GLY A 72 16.47 -3.42 -10.93
CA GLY A 72 17.28 -4.26 -10.06
C GLY A 72 17.21 -3.83 -8.59
N PRO A 73 17.93 -4.55 -7.70
CA PRO A 73 17.86 -4.35 -6.25
C PRO A 73 18.19 -2.94 -5.73
N GLN A 74 18.90 -2.14 -6.52
CA GLN A 74 19.33 -0.79 -6.19
C GLN A 74 18.51 0.30 -6.91
N ASP A 75 17.59 -0.09 -7.80
CA ASP A 75 16.79 0.85 -8.57
C ASP A 75 15.50 1.20 -7.81
N ALA A 76 15.09 2.47 -7.87
CA ALA A 76 13.86 2.90 -7.24
C ALA A 76 12.67 2.84 -8.20
N VAL A 77 11.52 2.42 -7.64
CA VAL A 77 10.20 2.42 -8.28
C VAL A 77 9.34 3.45 -7.57
N ALA A 78 9.05 4.54 -8.23
CA ALA A 78 8.17 5.60 -7.71
C ALA A 78 6.70 5.19 -7.86
N VAL A 79 5.87 5.48 -6.85
CA VAL A 79 4.45 5.10 -6.82
C VAL A 79 3.59 6.33 -6.55
N LEU A 80 2.73 6.68 -7.51
CA LEU A 80 1.83 7.83 -7.46
C LEU A 80 0.39 7.35 -7.68
N LEU A 81 -0.20 6.74 -6.65
CA LEU A 81 -1.51 6.11 -6.69
C LEU A 81 -2.44 6.62 -5.59
N PRO A 82 -3.78 6.63 -5.81
CA PRO A 82 -4.78 6.78 -4.75
C PRO A 82 -4.95 5.47 -3.96
N GLY A 83 -5.91 5.42 -3.04
CA GLY A 83 -6.31 4.17 -2.40
C GLY A 83 -6.89 3.19 -3.43
N CYS A 84 -6.18 2.13 -3.76
CA CYS A 84 -6.63 1.08 -4.68
C CYS A 84 -5.89 -0.24 -4.40
N LEU A 85 -6.39 -1.33 -4.98
CA LEU A 85 -5.79 -2.67 -4.83
C LEU A 85 -4.36 -2.71 -5.42
N GLU A 86 -4.18 -2.09 -6.59
CA GLU A 86 -2.92 -2.06 -7.32
C GLU A 86 -1.82 -1.30 -6.57
N TYR A 87 -2.19 -0.45 -5.60
CA TYR A 87 -1.19 0.18 -4.73
C TYR A 87 -0.40 -0.87 -3.96
N HIS A 88 -1.07 -1.93 -3.49
CA HIS A 88 -0.40 -3.03 -2.79
C HIS A 88 0.52 -3.83 -3.70
N LEU A 89 0.16 -3.99 -4.98
CA LEU A 89 1.06 -4.63 -5.96
C LEU A 89 2.28 -3.75 -6.24
N ALA A 90 2.07 -2.44 -6.40
CA ALA A 90 3.15 -1.48 -6.62
C ALA A 90 4.13 -1.41 -5.43
N LEU A 91 3.61 -1.46 -4.19
CA LEU A 91 4.43 -1.50 -2.98
C LEU A 91 5.23 -2.80 -2.91
N TRP A 92 4.53 -3.92 -2.78
CA TRP A 92 5.16 -5.19 -2.41
C TRP A 92 5.89 -5.84 -3.59
N GLY A 93 5.37 -5.70 -4.81
CA GLY A 93 6.08 -6.10 -6.03
C GLY A 93 7.28 -5.18 -6.32
N GLY A 94 7.14 -3.88 -6.00
CA GLY A 94 8.25 -2.93 -6.09
C GLY A 94 9.38 -3.26 -5.12
N GLU A 95 9.09 -3.61 -3.86
CA GLU A 95 10.08 -4.04 -2.86
C GLU A 95 10.72 -5.39 -3.23
N ALA A 96 9.97 -6.31 -3.83
CA ALA A 96 10.50 -7.57 -4.30
C ALA A 96 11.46 -7.40 -5.50
N ALA A 97 11.25 -6.41 -6.36
CA ALA A 97 12.12 -6.11 -7.50
C ALA A 97 13.29 -5.18 -7.15
N GLY A 98 13.03 -4.11 -6.40
CA GLY A 98 13.98 -3.03 -6.14
C GLY A 98 13.67 -2.29 -4.83
N ILE A 99 13.59 -0.96 -4.90
CA ILE A 99 13.31 -0.07 -3.78
C ILE A 99 12.05 0.73 -4.12
N VAL A 100 10.99 0.66 -3.31
CA VAL A 100 9.78 1.42 -3.59
C VAL A 100 9.88 2.84 -3.03
N GLN A 101 9.35 3.82 -3.76
CA GLN A 101 9.26 5.21 -3.33
C GLN A 101 7.80 5.69 -3.42
N PRO A 102 6.99 5.55 -2.36
CA PRO A 102 5.65 6.09 -2.33
C PRO A 102 5.66 7.62 -2.31
N LEU A 103 4.89 8.24 -3.20
CA LEU A 103 4.86 9.68 -3.41
C LEU A 103 3.57 10.30 -2.88
N ASN A 104 3.71 11.43 -2.17
CA ASN A 104 2.56 12.22 -1.76
C ASN A 104 2.04 13.06 -2.93
N PRO A 105 0.84 12.78 -3.47
CA PRO A 105 0.30 13.48 -4.64
C PRO A 105 -0.05 14.95 -4.37
N MET A 106 -0.12 15.37 -3.10
CA MET A 106 -0.40 16.76 -2.72
C MET A 106 0.81 17.68 -2.81
N LEU A 107 2.01 17.13 -2.99
CA LEU A 107 3.22 17.94 -3.22
C LEU A 107 3.25 18.49 -4.64
N THR A 108 4.01 19.58 -4.83
CA THR A 108 4.23 20.15 -6.17
C THR A 108 5.07 19.21 -7.04
N ASP A 109 4.94 19.34 -8.34
CA ASP A 109 5.66 18.50 -9.30
C ASP A 109 7.19 18.62 -9.14
N GLU A 110 7.69 19.83 -8.85
CA GLU A 110 9.13 20.09 -8.64
C GLU A 110 9.64 19.34 -7.40
N LYS A 111 8.88 19.35 -6.29
CA LYS A 111 9.25 18.62 -5.08
C LYS A 111 9.25 17.12 -5.29
N ILE A 112 8.24 16.59 -5.99
CA ILE A 112 8.15 15.18 -6.32
C ILE A 112 9.30 14.80 -7.27
N ALA A 113 9.56 15.57 -8.32
CA ALA A 113 10.65 15.32 -9.26
C ALA A 113 12.02 15.34 -8.58
N ALA A 114 12.25 16.29 -7.65
CA ALA A 114 13.49 16.34 -6.87
C ALA A 114 13.68 15.08 -6.02
N MET A 115 12.62 14.59 -5.35
CA MET A 115 12.67 13.35 -4.58
C MET A 115 12.90 12.11 -5.46
N MET A 116 12.25 12.03 -6.62
CA MET A 116 12.44 10.95 -7.59
C MET A 116 13.86 10.94 -8.16
N THR A 117 14.41 12.12 -8.45
CA THR A 117 15.79 12.28 -8.92
C THR A 117 16.78 11.85 -7.84
N LEU A 118 16.56 12.26 -6.57
CA LEU A 118 17.38 11.85 -5.43
C LEU A 118 17.37 10.34 -5.22
N ALA A 119 16.21 9.69 -5.38
CA ALA A 119 16.05 8.25 -5.32
C ALA A 119 16.56 7.53 -6.58
N ARG A 120 16.88 8.25 -7.65
CA ARG A 120 17.20 7.70 -8.98
C ARG A 120 16.08 6.79 -9.49
N ALA A 121 14.82 7.26 -9.36
CA ALA A 121 13.65 6.51 -9.79
C ALA A 121 13.77 6.12 -11.26
N LYS A 122 13.61 4.82 -11.53
CA LYS A 122 13.73 4.22 -12.87
C LYS A 122 12.38 3.97 -13.51
N VAL A 123 11.40 3.60 -12.70
CA VAL A 123 10.01 3.37 -13.13
C VAL A 123 9.09 4.20 -12.26
N LEU A 124 8.05 4.79 -12.88
CA LEU A 124 6.93 5.43 -12.19
C LEU A 124 5.67 4.60 -12.41
N ILE A 125 5.00 4.18 -11.34
CA ILE A 125 3.67 3.58 -11.39
C ILE A 125 2.67 4.66 -10.98
N ALA A 126 1.74 5.01 -11.88
CA ALA A 126 0.81 6.12 -11.68
C ALA A 126 -0.64 5.75 -12.03
N TYR A 127 -1.59 6.39 -11.36
CA TYR A 127 -3.02 6.19 -11.61
C TYR A 127 -3.41 6.85 -12.95
N GLY A 128 -4.12 6.09 -13.78
CA GLY A 128 -4.45 6.44 -15.16
C GLY A 128 -5.64 7.38 -15.33
N SER A 129 -6.06 8.06 -14.26
CA SER A 129 -7.13 9.04 -14.26
C SER A 129 -6.67 10.32 -13.57
N GLU A 130 -7.35 11.43 -13.86
CA GLU A 130 -7.04 12.73 -13.23
C GLU A 130 -7.46 12.71 -11.75
N GLY A 131 -8.66 12.27 -11.42
CA GLY A 131 -9.21 12.37 -10.07
C GLY A 131 -9.06 13.79 -9.50
N ASP A 132 -9.26 13.94 -8.19
CA ASP A 132 -9.15 15.24 -7.50
C ASP A 132 -7.72 15.80 -7.44
N LEU A 133 -6.70 14.97 -7.68
CA LEU A 133 -5.28 15.32 -7.51
C LEU A 133 -4.47 15.30 -8.83
N GLY A 134 -5.15 15.12 -9.96
CA GLY A 134 -4.52 15.18 -11.28
C GLY A 134 -3.40 14.15 -11.48
N TYR A 135 -3.62 12.89 -11.05
CA TYR A 135 -2.59 11.85 -11.03
C TYR A 135 -1.92 11.62 -12.38
N TRP A 136 -2.74 11.49 -13.45
CA TRP A 136 -2.18 11.17 -14.78
C TRP A 136 -1.45 12.33 -15.41
N SER A 137 -2.05 13.53 -15.42
CA SER A 137 -1.38 14.76 -15.88
C SER A 137 -0.08 15.00 -15.10
N LYS A 138 -0.09 14.77 -13.78
CA LYS A 138 1.11 14.87 -12.95
C LYS A 138 2.17 13.85 -13.36
N ALA A 139 1.80 12.60 -13.64
CA ALA A 139 2.73 11.56 -14.08
C ALA A 139 3.41 11.94 -15.42
N LEU A 140 2.64 12.51 -16.36
CA LEU A 140 3.17 12.99 -17.64
C LEU A 140 4.20 14.11 -17.46
N ARG A 141 3.93 15.07 -16.57
CA ARG A 141 4.88 16.17 -16.27
C ARG A 141 6.12 15.64 -15.54
N LEU A 142 5.96 14.72 -14.58
CA LEU A 142 7.08 14.11 -13.87
C LEU A 142 8.00 13.32 -14.80
N ARG A 143 7.44 12.64 -15.81
CA ARG A 143 8.25 11.96 -16.83
C ARG A 143 9.20 12.92 -17.56
N ALA A 144 8.75 14.14 -17.85
CA ALA A 144 9.58 15.15 -18.49
C ALA A 144 10.64 15.75 -17.54
N LEU A 145 10.34 15.80 -16.23
CA LEU A 145 11.21 16.41 -15.21
C LEU A 145 12.25 15.47 -14.65
N VAL A 146 12.07 14.13 -14.78
CA VAL A 146 12.94 13.12 -14.15
C VAL A 146 13.64 12.27 -15.22
N PRO A 147 14.88 12.63 -15.60
CA PRO A 147 15.58 11.99 -16.73
C PRO A 147 15.95 10.52 -16.46
N THR A 148 15.94 10.07 -15.20
CA THR A 148 16.22 8.66 -14.85
C THR A 148 15.07 7.71 -15.16
N LEU A 149 13.86 8.21 -15.41
CA LEU A 149 12.71 7.38 -15.73
C LEU A 149 12.84 6.75 -17.12
N THR A 150 12.85 5.44 -17.14
CA THR A 150 12.86 4.64 -18.37
C THR A 150 11.47 4.16 -18.78
N ALA A 151 10.53 4.05 -17.82
CA ALA A 151 9.16 3.64 -18.08
C ALA A 151 8.17 4.30 -17.11
N VAL A 152 6.93 4.45 -17.57
CA VAL A 152 5.76 4.79 -16.74
C VAL A 152 4.72 3.68 -16.90
N LEU A 153 4.27 3.13 -15.78
CA LEU A 153 3.21 2.12 -15.73
C LEU A 153 1.91 2.78 -15.30
N ARG A 154 0.90 2.71 -16.15
CA ARG A 154 -0.45 3.21 -15.88
C ARG A 154 -1.24 2.16 -15.11
N VAL A 155 -1.87 2.57 -14.02
CA VAL A 155 -2.90 1.78 -13.34
C VAL A 155 -4.26 2.26 -13.83
N ALA A 156 -5.00 1.38 -14.49
CA ALA A 156 -6.36 1.68 -14.96
C ALA A 156 -7.31 1.96 -13.77
N PRO A 157 -8.22 2.94 -13.87
CA PRO A 157 -9.30 3.09 -12.91
C PRO A 157 -10.17 1.83 -12.86
N HIS A 158 -10.67 1.51 -11.67
CA HIS A 158 -11.51 0.30 -11.46
C HIS A 158 -12.83 0.33 -12.23
N ASP A 159 -13.31 1.51 -12.60
CA ASP A 159 -14.53 1.79 -13.37
C ASP A 159 -14.28 2.06 -14.86
N GLU A 160 -13.03 1.90 -15.33
CA GLU A 160 -12.71 2.05 -16.74
C GLU A 160 -13.38 0.95 -17.56
N ALA A 161 -14.20 1.37 -18.51
CA ALA A 161 -14.89 0.42 -19.41
C ALA A 161 -13.89 -0.37 -20.28
N PRO A 162 -14.16 -1.64 -20.57
CA PRO A 162 -13.34 -2.41 -21.49
C PRO A 162 -13.15 -1.70 -22.83
N GLY A 163 -11.89 -1.53 -23.25
CA GLY A 163 -11.54 -0.85 -24.49
C GLY A 163 -11.50 0.69 -24.42
N ALA A 164 -11.82 1.29 -23.27
CA ALA A 164 -11.74 2.74 -23.07
C ALA A 164 -10.31 3.23 -22.74
N ALA A 165 -9.36 2.32 -22.56
CA ALA A 165 -7.98 2.68 -22.27
C ALA A 165 -7.41 3.64 -23.34
N PRO A 166 -6.83 4.78 -22.96
CA PRO A 166 -6.22 5.69 -23.91
C PRO A 166 -5.00 5.04 -24.57
N ALA A 167 -4.70 5.42 -25.81
CA ALA A 167 -3.43 5.07 -26.42
C ALA A 167 -2.27 5.64 -25.58
N LEU A 168 -1.39 4.76 -25.13
CA LEU A 168 -0.27 5.18 -24.28
C LEU A 168 0.91 5.65 -25.15
N PRO A 169 1.55 6.78 -24.81
CA PRO A 169 2.76 7.24 -25.47
C PRO A 169 3.90 6.21 -25.38
N ALA A 170 4.87 6.29 -26.32
CA ALA A 170 6.04 5.43 -26.30
C ALA A 170 6.77 5.46 -24.93
N GLY A 171 7.15 4.28 -24.43
CA GLY A 171 7.76 4.11 -23.09
C GLY A 171 6.76 4.18 -21.94
N MET A 172 5.46 4.12 -22.23
CA MET A 172 4.41 3.90 -21.22
C MET A 172 3.70 2.59 -21.49
N LEU A 173 3.37 1.87 -20.43
CA LEU A 173 2.66 0.58 -20.47
C LEU A 173 1.51 0.63 -19.46
N ASP A 174 0.50 -0.19 -19.67
CA ASP A 174 -0.48 -0.45 -18.63
C ASP A 174 0.08 -1.48 -17.63
N LEU A 175 -0.18 -1.29 -16.33
CA LEU A 175 0.25 -2.24 -15.30
C LEU A 175 -0.37 -3.64 -15.53
N ALA A 176 -1.48 -3.72 -16.25
CA ALA A 176 -2.08 -4.99 -16.66
C ALA A 176 -1.13 -5.87 -17.51
N ALA A 177 -0.09 -5.29 -18.14
CA ALA A 177 0.97 -6.05 -18.80
C ALA A 177 1.66 -7.06 -17.84
N ARG A 178 1.56 -6.88 -16.51
CA ARG A 178 2.05 -7.83 -15.52
C ARG A 178 1.48 -9.24 -15.73
N HIS A 179 0.26 -9.37 -16.24
CA HIS A 179 -0.38 -10.68 -16.49
C HIS A 179 0.35 -11.54 -17.53
N GLN A 180 1.28 -10.96 -18.29
CA GLN A 180 2.12 -11.68 -19.23
C GLN A 180 3.35 -12.31 -18.55
N HIS A 181 3.54 -12.09 -17.24
CA HIS A 181 4.68 -12.54 -16.46
C HIS A 181 4.26 -13.64 -15.46
N PRO A 182 5.18 -14.55 -15.08
CA PRO A 182 4.92 -15.60 -14.10
C PRO A 182 4.39 -15.04 -12.78
N GLY A 183 3.39 -15.71 -12.21
CA GLY A 183 2.73 -15.32 -10.95
C GLY A 183 3.03 -16.25 -9.77
N ASP A 184 3.94 -17.20 -9.93
CA ASP A 184 4.26 -18.25 -8.95
C ASP A 184 5.66 -18.11 -8.32
N HIS A 185 6.56 -17.32 -8.94
CA HIS A 185 7.91 -17.09 -8.43
C HIS A 185 8.51 -15.78 -8.97
N LEU A 186 9.65 -15.36 -8.38
CA LEU A 186 10.46 -14.25 -8.87
C LEU A 186 11.44 -14.75 -9.94
N VAL A 187 11.25 -14.37 -11.21
CA VAL A 187 12.15 -14.77 -12.32
C VAL A 187 13.56 -14.24 -12.17
N SER A 188 13.77 -13.18 -11.39
CA SER A 188 15.09 -12.61 -11.10
C SER A 188 15.96 -13.53 -10.27
N GLY A 189 15.39 -14.53 -9.59
CA GLY A 189 16.09 -15.36 -8.60
C GLY A 189 16.64 -14.57 -7.41
N ARG A 190 16.21 -13.32 -7.20
CA ARG A 190 16.69 -12.44 -6.13
C ARG A 190 16.48 -13.06 -4.77
N ARG A 191 17.53 -13.20 -3.99
CA ARG A 191 17.48 -13.48 -2.56
C ARG A 191 17.45 -12.15 -1.81
N ILE A 192 16.33 -11.85 -1.18
CA ILE A 192 16.12 -10.62 -0.41
C ILE A 192 16.55 -10.87 1.05
N VAL A 193 17.40 -9.99 1.59
CA VAL A 193 17.89 -10.09 2.97
C VAL A 193 17.44 -8.89 3.80
N ALA A 194 17.46 -9.05 5.13
CA ALA A 194 16.96 -8.03 6.07
C ALA A 194 17.64 -6.66 5.93
N SER A 195 18.90 -6.62 5.51
CA SER A 195 19.67 -5.37 5.30
C SER A 195 19.38 -4.66 3.99
N ASP A 196 18.74 -5.33 3.01
CA ASP A 196 18.37 -4.70 1.74
C ASP A 196 17.40 -3.54 2.00
N ILE A 197 17.58 -2.46 1.25
CA ILE A 197 16.64 -1.33 1.30
C ILE A 197 15.37 -1.71 0.54
N ALA A 198 14.25 -1.65 1.23
CA ALA A 198 12.92 -1.94 0.70
C ALA A 198 12.23 -0.67 0.18
N ALA A 199 12.33 0.43 0.94
CA ALA A 199 11.59 1.64 0.61
C ALA A 199 12.34 2.94 0.97
N TYR A 200 11.97 4.01 0.23
CA TYR A 200 12.30 5.40 0.55
C TYR A 200 11.01 6.16 0.87
N PHE A 201 10.83 6.54 2.13
CA PHE A 201 9.74 7.42 2.53
C PHE A 201 10.24 8.87 2.65
N HIS A 202 9.47 9.83 2.13
CA HIS A 202 9.80 11.24 2.35
C HIS A 202 9.54 11.64 3.80
N THR A 203 10.42 12.48 4.33
CA THR A 203 10.26 13.05 5.66
C THR A 203 9.59 14.42 5.58
N GLY A 204 8.79 14.78 6.58
CA GLY A 204 8.05 16.05 6.65
C GLY A 204 8.92 17.28 6.90
N GLY A 205 10.03 17.43 6.17
CA GLY A 205 10.88 18.63 6.24
C GLY A 205 10.15 19.85 5.67
N THR A 206 9.80 20.82 6.52
CA THR A 206 9.11 22.05 6.11
C THR A 206 10.02 23.06 5.45
N THR A 207 11.36 22.93 5.60
CA THR A 207 12.35 23.90 5.13
C THR A 207 13.58 23.17 4.59
N GLY A 208 13.81 23.21 3.28
CA GLY A 208 15.04 22.72 2.65
C GLY A 208 14.86 21.65 1.58
N ALA A 209 15.99 21.06 1.15
CA ALA A 209 16.03 20.00 0.16
C ALA A 209 15.23 18.76 0.64
N PRO A 210 14.56 18.04 -0.25
CA PRO A 210 13.84 16.80 0.08
C PRO A 210 14.77 15.78 0.74
N LYS A 211 14.29 15.13 1.81
CA LYS A 211 15.00 14.05 2.49
C LYS A 211 14.19 12.77 2.41
N LEU A 212 14.89 11.64 2.21
CA LEU A 212 14.31 10.31 2.15
C LEU A 212 14.80 9.47 3.32
N ALA A 213 13.87 8.93 4.10
CA ALA A 213 14.16 7.91 5.09
C ALA A 213 14.31 6.56 4.39
N ARG A 214 15.43 5.88 4.63
CA ARG A 214 15.72 4.55 4.08
C ARG A 214 15.17 3.49 5.02
N HIS A 215 14.26 2.68 4.55
CA HIS A 215 13.70 1.55 5.29
C HIS A 215 14.24 0.25 4.73
N SER A 216 14.91 -0.56 5.55
CA SER A 216 15.29 -1.91 5.17
C SER A 216 14.12 -2.88 5.30
N HIS A 217 14.20 -4.03 4.61
CA HIS A 217 13.22 -5.10 4.77
C HIS A 217 13.11 -5.55 6.24
N GLY A 218 14.24 -5.73 6.91
CA GLY A 218 14.25 -6.12 8.33
C GLY A 218 13.58 -5.08 9.25
N ALA A 219 13.75 -3.78 8.99
CA ALA A 219 13.08 -2.73 9.76
C ALA A 219 11.56 -2.76 9.55
N GLN A 220 11.09 -3.02 8.33
CA GLN A 220 9.67 -3.16 8.04
C GLN A 220 9.07 -4.42 8.67
N VAL A 221 9.76 -5.56 8.57
CA VAL A 221 9.38 -6.83 9.23
C VAL A 221 9.27 -6.64 10.74
N PHE A 222 10.27 -6.00 11.35
CA PHE A 222 10.24 -5.70 12.79
C PHE A 222 9.03 -4.84 13.18
N THR A 223 8.75 -3.80 12.40
CA THR A 223 7.60 -2.91 12.66
C THR A 223 6.27 -3.66 12.54
N ALA A 224 6.12 -4.50 11.52
CA ALA A 224 4.92 -5.32 11.33
C ALA A 224 4.75 -6.32 12.47
N TRP A 225 5.78 -7.10 12.78
CA TRP A 225 5.79 -8.07 13.88
C TRP A 225 5.49 -7.40 15.23
N GLY A 226 6.18 -6.31 15.56
CA GLY A 226 5.95 -5.58 16.79
C GLY A 226 4.52 -5.05 16.91
N SER A 227 3.96 -4.54 15.80
CA SER A 227 2.56 -4.09 15.76
C SER A 227 1.59 -5.23 16.03
N VAL A 228 1.81 -6.41 15.44
CA VAL A 228 0.99 -7.61 15.68
C VAL A 228 1.02 -8.00 17.14
N GLN A 229 2.23 -8.10 17.74
CA GLN A 229 2.40 -8.51 19.13
C GLN A 229 1.78 -7.53 20.13
N MET A 230 2.03 -6.22 19.94
CA MET A 230 1.58 -5.18 20.87
C MET A 230 0.06 -4.95 20.82
N GLN A 231 -0.55 -5.12 19.66
CA GLN A 231 -1.97 -4.87 19.47
C GLN A 231 -2.84 -6.13 19.59
N GLY A 232 -2.22 -7.30 19.67
CA GLY A 232 -2.93 -8.57 19.70
C GLY A 232 -3.75 -8.81 18.43
N ILE A 233 -3.17 -8.47 17.27
CA ILE A 233 -3.81 -8.66 15.96
C ILE A 233 -3.96 -10.16 15.70
N ARG A 234 -5.11 -10.57 15.20
CA ARG A 234 -5.48 -11.96 14.96
C ARG A 234 -5.93 -12.18 13.52
N PRO A 235 -5.82 -13.42 13.02
CA PRO A 235 -6.30 -13.71 11.66
C PRO A 235 -7.77 -13.39 11.42
N GLU A 236 -8.62 -13.48 12.45
CA GLU A 236 -10.07 -13.22 12.35
C GLU A 236 -10.40 -11.73 12.31
N ASP A 237 -9.40 -10.85 12.47
CA ASP A 237 -9.62 -9.42 12.45
C ASP A 237 -9.96 -8.92 11.06
N VAL A 238 -10.77 -7.87 11.04
CA VAL A 238 -11.13 -7.10 9.85
C VAL A 238 -10.97 -5.62 10.18
N GLY A 239 -10.30 -4.87 9.33
CA GLY A 239 -10.09 -3.45 9.61
C GLY A 239 -10.09 -2.57 8.36
N ILE A 240 -10.56 -1.33 8.53
CA ILE A 240 -10.53 -0.31 7.48
C ILE A 240 -9.19 0.43 7.57
N ASN A 241 -8.37 0.32 6.51
CA ASN A 241 -7.16 1.11 6.35
C ASN A 241 -7.44 2.34 5.49
N GLY A 242 -7.82 3.42 6.11
CA GLY A 242 -8.04 4.71 5.44
C GLY A 242 -6.83 5.65 5.47
N TYR A 243 -5.68 5.16 5.91
CA TYR A 243 -4.43 5.93 5.85
C TYR A 243 -3.87 5.95 4.42
N PRO A 244 -3.27 7.09 4.00
CA PRO A 244 -2.60 7.13 2.71
C PRO A 244 -1.36 6.23 2.69
N LEU A 245 -1.22 5.42 1.63
CA LEU A 245 -0.09 4.49 1.47
C LEU A 245 1.23 5.17 1.02
N PHE A 246 1.24 6.47 0.80
CA PHE A 246 2.49 7.22 0.68
C PHE A 246 3.11 7.57 2.05
N HIS A 247 2.42 7.26 3.13
CA HIS A 247 2.89 7.49 4.50
C HIS A 247 3.15 6.15 5.20
N VAL A 248 4.24 6.09 5.97
CA VAL A 248 4.68 4.89 6.69
C VAL A 248 3.60 4.27 7.57
N ALA A 249 2.71 5.09 8.18
CA ALA A 249 1.61 4.59 9.01
C ALA A 249 0.58 3.77 8.23
N GLY A 250 0.28 4.16 6.99
CA GLY A 250 -0.61 3.39 6.12
C GLY A 250 0.03 2.10 5.62
N VAL A 251 1.34 2.13 5.34
CA VAL A 251 2.07 0.98 4.79
C VAL A 251 2.38 -0.05 5.87
N LEU A 252 3.02 0.33 6.98
CA LEU A 252 3.53 -0.64 7.96
C LEU A 252 2.48 -1.06 8.97
N PRO A 253 2.05 -0.24 9.94
CA PRO A 253 1.03 -0.68 10.90
C PRO A 253 -0.36 -0.81 10.27
N GLY A 254 -0.68 -0.03 9.24
CA GLY A 254 -1.99 -0.05 8.59
C GLY A 254 -2.20 -1.22 7.63
N SER A 255 -1.16 -1.68 6.97
CA SER A 255 -1.24 -2.70 5.92
C SER A 255 -0.36 -3.90 6.19
N LEU A 256 0.99 -3.76 6.23
CA LEU A 256 1.90 -4.89 6.36
C LEU A 256 1.65 -5.71 7.63
N ALA A 257 1.44 -5.06 8.79
CA ALA A 257 1.15 -5.75 10.04
C ALA A 257 -0.16 -6.56 9.95
N ALA A 258 -1.23 -5.97 9.42
CA ALA A 258 -2.51 -6.64 9.24
C ALA A 258 -2.38 -7.85 8.29
N LEU A 259 -1.77 -7.66 7.12
CA LEU A 259 -1.58 -8.70 6.11
C LEU A 259 -0.64 -9.81 6.60
N SER A 260 0.38 -9.50 7.41
CA SER A 260 1.26 -10.52 8.00
C SER A 260 0.56 -11.45 8.99
N ALA A 261 -0.56 -11.00 9.57
CA ALA A 261 -1.35 -11.74 10.54
C ALA A 261 -2.61 -12.40 9.95
N GLY A 262 -2.83 -12.34 8.65
CA GLY A 262 -4.01 -12.94 8.02
C GLY A 262 -5.29 -12.08 8.11
N VAL A 263 -5.19 -10.79 8.39
CA VAL A 263 -6.33 -9.87 8.53
C VAL A 263 -6.90 -9.49 7.18
N GLU A 264 -8.22 -9.37 7.07
CA GLU A 264 -8.87 -8.71 5.92
C GLU A 264 -8.73 -7.19 6.07
N THR A 265 -8.09 -6.55 5.10
CA THR A 265 -7.85 -5.10 5.07
C THR A 265 -8.77 -4.43 4.05
N ILE A 266 -9.64 -3.54 4.51
CA ILE A 266 -10.59 -2.80 3.68
C ILE A 266 -9.98 -1.46 3.27
N ILE A 267 -10.00 -1.18 1.97
CA ILE A 267 -9.58 0.09 1.36
C ILE A 267 -10.86 0.89 1.07
N PRO A 268 -11.14 1.96 1.83
CA PRO A 268 -12.41 2.69 1.70
C PRO A 268 -12.32 3.74 0.60
N THR A 269 -12.62 3.36 -0.62
CA THR A 269 -12.58 4.17 -1.85
C THR A 269 -11.18 4.67 -2.23
N THR A 270 -11.04 5.28 -3.40
CA THR A 270 -9.79 5.92 -3.84
C THR A 270 -9.42 7.13 -2.97
N GLY A 271 -10.41 7.78 -2.37
CA GLY A 271 -10.23 8.95 -1.50
C GLY A 271 -9.82 8.62 -0.07
N LEU A 272 -9.93 7.36 0.36
CA LEU A 272 -9.67 6.92 1.72
C LEU A 272 -10.46 7.76 2.75
N PHE A 273 -9.89 8.11 3.92
CA PHE A 273 -10.54 8.99 4.90
C PHE A 273 -10.66 10.47 4.49
N ARG A 274 -10.16 10.86 3.32
CA ARG A 274 -10.46 12.18 2.73
C ARG A 274 -11.83 12.23 2.08
N ASN A 275 -12.39 11.08 1.73
CA ASN A 275 -13.75 11.01 1.21
C ASN A 275 -14.74 11.22 2.37
N ARG A 276 -15.54 12.30 2.29
CA ARG A 276 -16.52 12.66 3.31
C ARG A 276 -17.65 11.64 3.45
N GLU A 277 -18.00 10.94 2.37
CA GLU A 277 -19.00 9.89 2.38
C GLU A 277 -18.53 8.66 3.16
N VAL A 278 -17.21 8.33 3.08
CA VAL A 278 -16.62 7.29 3.92
C VAL A 278 -16.77 7.62 5.41
N ILE A 279 -16.55 8.88 5.79
CA ILE A 279 -16.73 9.32 7.18
C ILE A 279 -18.21 9.24 7.56
N ALA A 280 -19.10 9.74 6.72
CA ALA A 280 -20.56 9.76 6.99
C ALA A 280 -21.16 8.35 7.13
N ASN A 281 -20.66 7.37 6.36
CA ASN A 281 -21.15 5.99 6.37
C ASN A 281 -20.30 5.05 7.24
N TYR A 282 -19.32 5.56 7.98
CA TYR A 282 -18.30 4.75 8.63
C TYR A 282 -18.87 3.64 9.53
N TRP A 283 -19.85 3.97 10.36
CA TRP A 283 -20.43 3.00 11.31
C TRP A 283 -21.22 1.89 10.59
N ARG A 284 -21.87 2.22 9.48
CA ARG A 284 -22.53 1.22 8.62
C ARG A 284 -21.52 0.33 7.90
N LEU A 285 -20.36 0.86 7.50
CA LEU A 285 -19.28 0.07 6.96
C LEU A 285 -18.69 -0.86 8.02
N VAL A 286 -18.52 -0.39 9.26
CA VAL A 286 -18.09 -1.21 10.41
C VAL A 286 -19.07 -2.38 10.62
N GLU A 287 -20.37 -2.13 10.64
CA GLU A 287 -21.41 -3.15 10.76
C GLU A 287 -21.37 -4.14 9.58
N ARG A 288 -21.41 -3.63 8.35
CA ARG A 288 -21.45 -4.44 7.12
C ARG A 288 -20.29 -5.43 7.03
N TYR A 289 -19.10 -4.97 7.35
CA TYR A 289 -17.87 -5.77 7.24
C TYR A 289 -17.44 -6.38 8.57
N ARG A 290 -18.23 -6.19 9.64
CA ARG A 290 -17.94 -6.68 10.99
C ARG A 290 -16.52 -6.33 11.43
N CYS A 291 -16.13 -5.07 11.23
CA CYS A 291 -14.79 -4.61 11.58
C CYS A 291 -14.54 -4.82 13.08
N THR A 292 -13.32 -5.27 13.40
CA THR A 292 -12.95 -5.66 14.78
C THR A 292 -12.10 -4.62 15.49
N TYR A 293 -11.56 -3.66 14.73
CA TYR A 293 -10.81 -2.53 15.29
C TYR A 293 -10.99 -1.27 14.44
N LEU A 294 -10.84 -0.12 15.11
CA LEU A 294 -10.80 1.19 14.49
C LEU A 294 -9.36 1.71 14.51
N SER A 295 -8.88 2.21 13.38
CA SER A 295 -7.54 2.80 13.26
C SER A 295 -7.61 4.08 12.46
N ALA A 296 -7.34 5.21 13.08
CA ALA A 296 -7.34 6.51 12.40
C ALA A 296 -6.48 7.55 13.13
N VAL A 297 -6.10 8.62 12.43
CA VAL A 297 -5.46 9.79 13.05
C VAL A 297 -6.46 10.55 13.94
N PRO A 298 -6.00 11.30 14.96
CA PRO A 298 -6.90 12.00 15.90
C PRO A 298 -7.96 12.86 15.24
N THR A 299 -7.64 13.56 14.16
CA THR A 299 -8.61 14.40 13.42
C THR A 299 -9.74 13.60 12.78
N VAL A 300 -9.45 12.40 12.28
CA VAL A 300 -10.46 11.47 11.74
C VAL A 300 -11.30 10.90 12.87
N LEU A 301 -10.68 10.50 14.00
CA LEU A 301 -11.44 10.04 15.18
C LEU A 301 -12.41 11.10 15.69
N ALA A 302 -11.97 12.35 15.75
CA ALA A 302 -12.83 13.46 16.15
C ALA A 302 -14.01 13.65 15.16
N ALA A 303 -13.77 13.49 13.86
CA ALA A 303 -14.84 13.53 12.87
C ALA A 303 -15.83 12.37 13.06
N LEU A 304 -15.34 11.14 13.24
CA LEU A 304 -16.17 9.95 13.47
C LEU A 304 -16.98 10.03 14.76
N ALA A 305 -16.44 10.64 15.81
CA ALA A 305 -17.17 10.84 17.07
C ALA A 305 -18.41 11.74 16.91
N ASN A 306 -18.45 12.57 15.86
CA ASN A 306 -19.61 13.41 15.54
C ASN A 306 -20.59 12.76 14.55
N VAL A 307 -20.28 11.55 14.05
CA VAL A 307 -21.20 10.80 13.18
C VAL A 307 -22.13 9.96 14.05
N PRO A 308 -23.47 10.16 13.97
CA PRO A 308 -24.42 9.33 14.71
C PRO A 308 -24.28 7.85 14.31
N LEU A 309 -24.38 6.95 15.28
CA LEU A 309 -24.37 5.49 15.00
C LEU A 309 -25.56 5.08 14.12
N GLY A 310 -26.71 5.77 14.23
CA GLY A 310 -27.88 5.51 13.40
C GLY A 310 -28.43 4.08 13.52
N GLY A 311 -28.20 3.41 14.66
CA GLY A 311 -28.58 2.01 14.89
C GLY A 311 -27.60 0.98 14.34
N ALA A 312 -26.44 1.39 13.82
CA ALA A 312 -25.42 0.46 13.34
C ALA A 312 -24.85 -0.41 14.48
N ASP A 313 -24.75 -1.71 14.24
CA ASP A 313 -24.11 -2.66 15.18
C ASP A 313 -22.58 -2.58 15.09
N ILE A 314 -21.97 -1.98 16.10
CA ILE A 314 -20.50 -1.89 16.24
C ILE A 314 -19.95 -2.83 17.32
N SER A 315 -20.72 -3.79 17.79
CA SER A 315 -20.36 -4.71 18.89
C SER A 315 -19.14 -5.58 18.58
N THR A 316 -18.74 -5.69 17.32
CA THR A 316 -17.53 -6.39 16.89
C THR A 316 -16.23 -5.65 17.18
N LEU A 317 -16.30 -4.33 17.43
CA LEU A 317 -15.11 -3.52 17.71
C LEU A 317 -14.51 -3.90 19.08
N ARG A 318 -13.26 -4.31 19.07
CA ARG A 318 -12.51 -4.71 20.29
C ARG A 318 -11.64 -3.59 20.83
N TYR A 319 -11.09 -2.75 19.95
CA TYR A 319 -10.21 -1.64 20.32
C TYR A 319 -10.18 -0.55 19.26
N CYS A 320 -9.75 0.62 19.71
CA CYS A 320 -9.43 1.76 18.84
C CYS A 320 -7.94 2.10 19.00
N ARG A 321 -7.27 2.37 17.90
CA ARG A 321 -5.88 2.84 17.90
C ARG A 321 -5.75 4.16 17.17
N THR A 322 -4.86 4.99 17.65
CA THR A 322 -4.48 6.25 17.02
C THR A 322 -2.98 6.49 17.15
N GLY A 323 -2.47 7.40 16.36
CA GLY A 323 -1.07 7.83 16.39
C GLY A 323 -0.89 9.14 15.62
N ALA A 324 0.34 9.58 15.50
CA ALA A 324 0.81 10.77 14.78
C ALA A 324 0.68 12.10 15.54
N ALA A 325 -0.30 12.29 16.40
CA ALA A 325 -0.42 13.46 17.29
C ALA A 325 -1.21 13.09 18.54
N ILE A 326 -0.92 13.77 19.63
CA ILE A 326 -1.66 13.71 20.90
C ILE A 326 -2.55 14.95 20.96
#